data_1c0023b1c9a4f0ff83c542233d477d39
#
_entry.id   1c0023b1c9a4f0ff83c542233d477d39
#
_cell.length_a   1.000
_cell.length_b   1.000
_cell.length_c   1.000
_cell.angle_alpha   90.00
_cell.angle_beta   90.00
_cell.angle_gamma   90.00
#
_symmetry.space_group_name_H-M   'P 1'
#
loop_
_entity.id
_entity.type
_entity.pdbx_description
1 polymer ?
#
loop_
_entity_poly.entity_id
_entity_poly.type
_entity_poly.pdbx_seq_one_letter_code
_entity_poly.pdbx_strand_id
1 'polypeptide(L)'
;MSTLIAERPTPELATRAKAPKRRRLRGEAKLHPMVWVFVVAVMGFSLIPFYWLVNTSLKKGASLSQGELFPSQPTLENYLVVFQNPEFLLALRNSVIIAVVTTTVALVFASFAAYALARLKMRRKAMILTLILSVTTFPAIAIAAPMFSIWREIGLYDTLLGLIIPKLTFALPLAIYTLTSFFKEIPRELEESAYMDGATPFVAFRKVILPLAVPGLATTAILVFISVWNEFLLAVTLTTSPEARPVPVAIAFFSGTSEFDQPLGTISAASVIITVPLVILVLVCQKRIVSGMTAGAVKG
;
A
#
# COMPACT_ATOMS: atom_id res chain seq x y z
N MET A 1 79.84 -33.54 33.48
CA MET A 1 79.37 -32.26 32.88
C MET A 1 79.01 -32.57 31.44
N SER A 2 77.77 -32.82 31.17
CA SER A 2 77.31 -33.27 29.84
C SER A 2 76.23 -32.28 29.42
N THR A 3 76.52 -31.55 28.35
CA THR A 3 75.68 -30.51 27.78
C THR A 3 74.62 -31.16 26.88
N LEU A 4 73.38 -31.14 27.29
CA LEU A 4 72.18 -31.50 26.46
C LEU A 4 71.88 -30.37 25.48
N ILE A 5 72.10 -30.62 24.18
CA ILE A 5 71.75 -29.78 23.08
C ILE A 5 70.26 -30.13 22.77
N ALA A 6 69.34 -29.19 23.01
CA ALA A 6 67.95 -29.33 22.68
C ALA A 6 67.76 -29.11 21.16
N GLU A 7 67.35 -30.15 20.43
CA GLU A 7 66.85 -30.09 19.05
C GLU A 7 65.62 -29.25 18.94
N ARG A 8 65.61 -28.24 18.06
CA ARG A 8 64.42 -27.51 17.65
C ARG A 8 63.62 -28.35 16.66
N PRO A 9 62.32 -28.51 16.82
CA PRO A 9 61.54 -29.16 15.79
C PRO A 9 61.44 -28.30 14.53
N THR A 10 61.68 -28.92 13.38
CA THR A 10 61.49 -28.37 12.02
C THR A 10 60.03 -27.99 11.78
N PRO A 11 59.74 -26.88 11.07
CA PRO A 11 58.36 -26.54 10.77
C PRO A 11 57.81 -27.50 9.70
N GLU A 12 56.87 -28.33 10.12
CA GLU A 12 56.08 -29.19 9.23
C GLU A 12 55.30 -28.33 8.22
N LEU A 13 55.43 -28.75 6.97
CA LEU A 13 54.79 -28.21 5.80
C LEU A 13 53.29 -28.00 6.03
N ALA A 14 52.87 -26.76 6.17
CA ALA A 14 51.47 -26.38 6.17
C ALA A 14 50.81 -26.82 4.85
N THR A 15 50.07 -27.89 4.91
CA THR A 15 49.24 -28.38 3.83
C THR A 15 48.34 -27.24 3.35
N ARG A 16 48.61 -26.73 2.14
CA ARG A 16 47.77 -25.74 1.44
C ARG A 16 46.33 -26.25 1.44
N ALA A 17 45.49 -25.78 2.36
CA ALA A 17 44.06 -25.97 2.30
C ALA A 17 43.56 -25.37 0.98
N LYS A 18 43.07 -26.23 0.08
CA LYS A 18 42.44 -25.80 -1.15
C LYS A 18 41.27 -24.89 -0.79
N ALA A 19 41.37 -23.60 -1.18
CA ALA A 19 40.28 -22.67 -1.04
C ALA A 19 38.98 -23.29 -1.58
N PRO A 20 37.84 -23.15 -0.86
CA PRO A 20 36.57 -23.69 -1.32
C PRO A 20 36.26 -23.09 -2.67
N LYS A 21 36.08 -23.96 -3.70
CA LYS A 21 35.64 -23.54 -5.02
C LYS A 21 34.34 -22.74 -4.82
N ARG A 22 34.38 -21.42 -5.07
CA ARG A 22 33.20 -20.59 -5.19
C ARG A 22 32.23 -21.32 -6.14
N ARG A 23 31.18 -21.90 -5.59
CA ARG A 23 30.05 -22.41 -6.37
C ARG A 23 29.59 -21.23 -7.22
N ARG A 24 29.94 -21.22 -8.52
CA ARG A 24 29.32 -20.32 -9.50
C ARG A 24 27.83 -20.51 -9.31
N LEU A 25 27.17 -19.46 -8.86
CA LEU A 25 25.70 -19.40 -8.83
C LEU A 25 25.25 -19.86 -10.21
N ARG A 26 24.52 -20.95 -10.21
CA ARG A 26 23.94 -21.63 -11.37
C ARG A 26 23.34 -20.55 -12.24
N GLY A 27 23.74 -20.51 -13.53
CA GLY A 27 23.23 -19.56 -14.51
C GLY A 27 21.71 -19.47 -14.44
N GLU A 28 21.19 -18.31 -14.73
CA GLU A 28 19.76 -18.00 -14.80
C GLU A 28 19.02 -19.19 -15.38
N ALA A 29 18.23 -19.87 -14.54
CA ALA A 29 17.44 -20.99 -14.98
C ALA A 29 16.50 -20.46 -16.06
N LYS A 30 16.78 -20.79 -17.33
CA LYS A 30 15.86 -20.43 -18.44
C LYS A 30 14.50 -21.01 -18.08
N LEU A 31 13.57 -20.13 -17.73
CA LEU A 31 12.20 -20.51 -17.42
C LEU A 31 11.66 -21.34 -18.60
N HIS A 32 11.04 -22.47 -18.31
CA HIS A 32 10.44 -23.33 -19.33
C HIS A 32 9.45 -22.50 -20.17
N PRO A 33 9.40 -22.62 -21.49
CA PRO A 33 8.52 -21.81 -22.36
C PRO A 33 7.04 -21.86 -21.92
N MET A 34 6.59 -22.96 -21.33
CA MET A 34 5.25 -23.10 -20.76
C MET A 34 4.98 -22.09 -19.61
N VAL A 35 6.00 -21.73 -18.82
CA VAL A 35 5.88 -20.70 -17.77
C VAL A 35 5.63 -19.35 -18.40
N TRP A 36 6.32 -19.02 -19.50
CA TRP A 36 6.10 -17.77 -20.23
C TRP A 36 4.69 -17.70 -20.82
N VAL A 37 4.20 -18.78 -21.42
CA VAL A 37 2.81 -18.86 -21.92
C VAL A 37 1.82 -18.62 -20.79
N PHE A 38 2.02 -19.26 -19.64
CA PHE A 38 1.16 -19.04 -18.47
C PHE A 38 1.20 -17.60 -17.96
N VAL A 39 2.40 -17.00 -17.85
CA VAL A 39 2.57 -15.61 -17.43
C VAL A 39 1.85 -14.66 -18.39
N VAL A 40 2.03 -14.83 -19.72
CA VAL A 40 1.36 -14.01 -20.72
C VAL A 40 -0.16 -14.18 -20.67
N ALA A 41 -0.65 -15.40 -20.48
CA ALA A 41 -2.08 -15.67 -20.37
C ALA A 41 -2.69 -14.98 -19.13
N VAL A 42 -2.04 -15.08 -17.96
CA VAL A 42 -2.47 -14.43 -16.73
C VAL A 42 -2.43 -12.90 -16.88
N MET A 43 -1.36 -12.35 -17.45
CA MET A 43 -1.25 -10.92 -17.73
C MET A 43 -2.35 -10.43 -18.67
N GLY A 44 -2.57 -11.16 -19.79
CA GLY A 44 -3.64 -10.85 -20.75
C GLY A 44 -5.01 -10.83 -20.06
N PHE A 45 -5.34 -11.90 -19.34
CA PHE A 45 -6.59 -12.01 -18.60
C PHE A 45 -6.78 -10.85 -17.59
N SER A 46 -5.73 -10.49 -16.86
CA SER A 46 -5.76 -9.39 -15.88
C SER A 46 -5.92 -8.02 -16.53
N LEU A 47 -5.42 -7.82 -17.76
CA LEU A 47 -5.49 -6.55 -18.46
C LEU A 47 -6.80 -6.34 -19.23
N ILE A 48 -7.56 -7.40 -19.55
CA ILE A 48 -8.83 -7.31 -20.30
C ILE A 48 -9.82 -6.31 -19.68
N PRO A 49 -10.11 -6.33 -18.35
CA PRO A 49 -11.06 -5.38 -17.76
C PRO A 49 -10.60 -3.92 -17.92
N PHE A 50 -9.28 -3.66 -17.76
CA PHE A 50 -8.73 -2.31 -17.91
C PHE A 50 -8.76 -1.85 -19.37
N TYR A 51 -8.42 -2.75 -20.30
CA TYR A 51 -8.58 -2.48 -21.72
C TYR A 51 -10.03 -2.11 -22.06
N TRP A 52 -11.00 -2.91 -21.54
CA TRP A 52 -12.42 -2.66 -21.79
C TRP A 52 -12.87 -1.31 -21.22
N LEU A 53 -12.40 -0.95 -20.03
CA LEU A 53 -12.68 0.33 -19.41
C LEU A 53 -12.18 1.49 -20.27
N VAL A 54 -10.93 1.43 -20.75
CA VAL A 54 -10.36 2.44 -21.66
C VAL A 54 -11.10 2.45 -23.00
N ASN A 55 -11.39 1.28 -23.56
CA ASN A 55 -12.16 1.17 -24.80
C ASN A 55 -13.55 1.83 -24.69
N THR A 56 -14.27 1.55 -23.59
CA THR A 56 -15.60 2.15 -23.33
C THR A 56 -15.52 3.65 -23.11
N SER A 57 -14.47 4.14 -22.44
CA SER A 57 -14.28 5.59 -22.21
C SER A 57 -14.10 6.40 -23.49
N LEU A 58 -13.68 5.76 -24.58
CA LEU A 58 -13.47 6.39 -25.88
C LEU A 58 -14.69 6.25 -26.82
N LYS A 59 -15.78 5.61 -26.38
CA LYS A 59 -17.01 5.40 -27.16
C LYS A 59 -18.08 6.42 -26.83
N LYS A 60 -18.98 6.69 -27.78
CA LYS A 60 -20.14 7.58 -27.62
C LYS A 60 -21.38 7.01 -28.28
N GLY A 61 -22.57 7.32 -27.73
CA GLY A 61 -23.86 6.98 -28.30
C GLY A 61 -24.05 5.48 -28.53
N ALA A 62 -24.55 5.09 -29.70
CA ALA A 62 -24.87 3.71 -30.04
C ALA A 62 -23.66 2.74 -30.00
N SER A 63 -22.43 3.23 -30.13
CA SER A 63 -21.23 2.39 -30.07
C SER A 63 -20.97 1.84 -28.65
N LEU A 64 -21.58 2.42 -27.60
CA LEU A 64 -21.47 1.93 -26.24
C LEU A 64 -22.17 0.58 -26.04
N SER A 65 -23.30 0.36 -26.74
CA SER A 65 -24.06 -0.90 -26.69
C SER A 65 -23.54 -1.96 -27.67
N GLN A 66 -22.72 -1.57 -28.63
CA GLN A 66 -22.08 -2.48 -29.57
C GLN A 66 -20.82 -3.03 -28.93
N GLY A 67 -20.70 -4.35 -28.80
CA GLY A 67 -19.55 -5.03 -28.19
C GLY A 67 -18.25 -4.95 -29.00
N GLU A 68 -17.99 -3.82 -29.67
CA GLU A 68 -16.80 -3.58 -30.50
C GLU A 68 -15.53 -3.67 -29.67
N LEU A 69 -14.57 -4.44 -30.14
CA LEU A 69 -13.25 -4.54 -29.51
C LEU A 69 -12.44 -3.24 -29.65
N PHE A 70 -12.64 -2.50 -30.73
CA PHE A 70 -12.01 -1.19 -30.96
C PHE A 70 -13.11 -0.18 -31.29
N PRO A 71 -13.04 1.05 -30.75
CA PRO A 71 -14.02 2.08 -31.07
C PRO A 71 -13.89 2.47 -32.54
N SER A 72 -14.99 2.36 -33.32
CA SER A 72 -15.04 2.77 -34.73
C SER A 72 -14.84 4.27 -34.90
N GLN A 73 -15.27 5.07 -33.91
CA GLN A 73 -15.08 6.52 -33.84
C GLN A 73 -14.61 6.92 -32.43
N PRO A 74 -13.29 6.86 -32.16
CA PRO A 74 -12.78 7.21 -30.85
C PRO A 74 -12.99 8.70 -30.55
N THR A 75 -13.47 9.02 -29.33
CA THR A 75 -13.70 10.40 -28.88
C THR A 75 -13.14 10.62 -27.48
N LEU A 76 -12.70 11.84 -27.20
CA LEU A 76 -12.30 12.29 -25.86
C LEU A 76 -13.41 13.08 -25.15
N GLU A 77 -14.60 13.15 -25.73
CA GLU A 77 -15.70 13.95 -25.20
C GLU A 77 -16.10 13.53 -23.78
N ASN A 78 -16.10 12.22 -23.48
CA ASN A 78 -16.37 11.72 -22.15
C ASN A 78 -15.41 12.29 -21.11
N TYR A 79 -14.12 12.44 -21.45
CA TYR A 79 -13.11 13.04 -20.55
C TYR A 79 -13.37 14.54 -20.36
N LEU A 80 -13.77 15.25 -21.43
CA LEU A 80 -14.12 16.68 -21.32
C LEU A 80 -15.33 16.87 -20.40
N VAL A 81 -16.37 16.05 -20.54
CA VAL A 81 -17.56 16.08 -19.66
C VAL A 81 -17.16 15.86 -18.20
N VAL A 82 -16.29 14.89 -17.93
CA VAL A 82 -15.82 14.63 -16.56
C VAL A 82 -15.04 15.81 -15.98
N PHE A 83 -14.12 16.42 -16.74
CA PHE A 83 -13.35 17.56 -16.27
C PHE A 83 -14.15 18.86 -16.19
N GLN A 84 -15.25 18.97 -16.91
CA GLN A 84 -16.18 20.10 -16.81
C GLN A 84 -17.19 19.95 -15.66
N ASN A 85 -17.28 18.77 -15.05
CA ASN A 85 -18.17 18.54 -13.91
C ASN A 85 -17.51 19.02 -12.61
N PRO A 86 -18.03 20.11 -11.98
CA PRO A 86 -17.44 20.67 -10.78
C PRO A 86 -17.55 19.72 -9.56
N GLU A 87 -18.61 18.88 -9.50
CA GLU A 87 -18.77 17.90 -8.41
C GLU A 87 -17.71 16.80 -8.48
N PHE A 88 -17.34 16.37 -9.69
CA PHE A 88 -16.27 15.38 -9.87
C PHE A 88 -14.90 15.95 -9.43
N LEU A 89 -14.59 17.19 -9.81
CA LEU A 89 -13.34 17.84 -9.41
C LEU A 89 -13.28 18.04 -7.89
N LEU A 90 -14.41 18.41 -7.28
CA LEU A 90 -14.54 18.51 -5.84
C LEU A 90 -14.33 17.16 -5.15
N ALA A 91 -14.95 16.09 -5.66
CA ALA A 91 -14.79 14.75 -5.15
C ALA A 91 -13.34 14.24 -5.27
N LEU A 92 -12.65 14.58 -6.37
CA LEU A 92 -11.24 14.25 -6.57
C LEU A 92 -10.37 14.95 -5.51
N ARG A 93 -10.58 16.24 -5.27
CA ARG A 93 -9.92 16.99 -4.19
C ARG A 93 -10.18 16.34 -2.83
N ASN A 94 -11.44 16.00 -2.53
CA ASN A 94 -11.82 15.37 -1.27
C ASN A 94 -11.12 14.03 -1.08
N SER A 95 -11.08 13.18 -2.11
CA SER A 95 -10.37 11.90 -2.07
C SER A 95 -8.89 12.07 -1.77
N VAL A 96 -8.22 13.04 -2.41
CA VAL A 96 -6.80 13.33 -2.16
C VAL A 96 -6.60 13.77 -0.70
N ILE A 97 -7.42 14.70 -0.20
CA ILE A 97 -7.32 15.19 1.19
C ILE A 97 -7.53 14.04 2.17
N ILE A 98 -8.61 13.27 2.01
CA ILE A 98 -8.92 12.14 2.90
C ILE A 98 -7.78 11.11 2.88
N ALA A 99 -7.31 10.70 1.70
CA ALA A 99 -6.27 9.69 1.58
C ALA A 99 -4.92 10.17 2.15
N VAL A 100 -4.51 11.39 1.84
CA VAL A 100 -3.24 11.96 2.33
C VAL A 100 -3.27 12.17 3.84
N VAL A 101 -4.33 12.78 4.37
CA VAL A 101 -4.44 13.07 5.81
C VAL A 101 -4.53 11.77 6.60
N THR A 102 -5.42 10.84 6.20
CA THR A 102 -5.55 9.54 6.87
C THR A 102 -4.23 8.76 6.85
N THR A 103 -3.56 8.69 5.70
CA THR A 103 -2.28 7.99 5.58
C THR A 103 -1.21 8.61 6.47
N THR A 104 -1.08 9.93 6.45
CA THR A 104 -0.07 10.64 7.25
C THR A 104 -0.31 10.42 8.75
N VAL A 105 -1.53 10.60 9.21
CA VAL A 105 -1.91 10.40 10.62
C VAL A 105 -1.70 8.93 11.01
N ALA A 106 -2.13 7.98 10.17
CA ALA A 106 -1.93 6.56 10.42
C ALA A 106 -0.44 6.21 10.55
N LEU A 107 0.42 6.71 9.66
CA LEU A 107 1.86 6.46 9.72
C LEU A 107 2.51 7.04 10.97
N VAL A 108 2.14 8.23 11.38
CA VAL A 108 2.67 8.83 12.61
C VAL A 108 2.36 7.96 13.82
N PHE A 109 1.09 7.64 14.06
CA PHE A 109 0.69 6.81 15.20
C PHE A 109 1.22 5.38 15.10
N ALA A 110 1.16 4.79 13.89
CA ALA A 110 1.65 3.44 13.67
C ALA A 110 3.17 3.34 13.88
N SER A 111 3.96 4.36 13.56
CA SER A 111 5.40 4.36 13.80
C SER A 111 5.74 4.23 15.28
N PHE A 112 5.07 4.96 16.15
CA PHE A 112 5.26 4.84 17.60
C PHE A 112 4.79 3.48 18.12
N ALA A 113 3.62 3.03 17.71
CA ALA A 113 3.08 1.74 18.13
C ALA A 113 3.94 0.57 17.66
N ALA A 114 4.35 0.59 16.39
CA ALA A 114 5.22 -0.42 15.79
C ALA A 114 6.61 -0.44 16.44
N TYR A 115 7.19 0.73 16.73
CA TYR A 115 8.45 0.81 17.47
C TYR A 115 8.32 0.18 18.86
N ALA A 116 7.28 0.50 19.60
CA ALA A 116 7.01 -0.10 20.89
C ALA A 116 6.89 -1.63 20.80
N LEU A 117 6.12 -2.14 19.84
CA LEU A 117 5.93 -3.58 19.62
C LEU A 117 7.20 -4.29 19.14
N ALA A 118 8.04 -3.65 18.34
CA ALA A 118 9.27 -4.24 17.80
C ALA A 118 10.40 -4.25 18.86
N ARG A 119 10.58 -3.16 19.59
CA ARG A 119 11.78 -2.88 20.40
C ARG A 119 11.59 -3.04 21.90
N LEU A 120 10.51 -2.53 22.47
CA LEU A 120 10.33 -2.57 23.92
C LEU A 120 10.11 -4.00 24.43
N LYS A 121 10.62 -4.28 25.64
CA LYS A 121 10.41 -5.57 26.34
C LYS A 121 9.00 -5.60 26.94
N MET A 122 7.99 -5.94 26.15
CA MET A 122 6.60 -6.06 26.62
C MET A 122 6.18 -7.53 26.73
N ARG A 123 5.47 -7.87 27.79
CA ARG A 123 4.78 -9.17 27.91
C ARG A 123 3.56 -9.15 26.95
N ARG A 124 3.26 -10.28 26.33
CA ARG A 124 2.06 -10.46 25.48
C ARG A 124 2.02 -9.60 24.19
N LYS A 125 3.17 -9.25 23.61
CA LYS A 125 3.23 -8.51 22.31
C LYS A 125 2.38 -9.16 21.22
N ALA A 126 2.44 -10.48 21.10
CA ALA A 126 1.65 -11.22 20.11
C ALA A 126 0.15 -11.01 20.33
N MET A 127 -0.31 -11.07 21.57
CA MET A 127 -1.72 -10.83 21.91
C MET A 127 -2.15 -9.40 21.56
N ILE A 128 -1.32 -8.39 21.85
CA ILE A 128 -1.61 -6.99 21.51
C ILE A 128 -1.74 -6.85 19.99
N LEU A 129 -0.79 -7.41 19.23
CA LEU A 129 -0.82 -7.36 17.77
C LEU A 129 -2.04 -8.09 17.20
N THR A 130 -2.39 -9.27 17.77
CA THR A 130 -3.60 -10.00 17.38
C THR A 130 -4.87 -9.19 17.66
N LEU A 131 -4.96 -8.52 18.82
CA LEU A 131 -6.10 -7.65 19.14
C LEU A 131 -6.20 -6.45 18.16
N ILE A 132 -5.08 -5.83 17.81
CA ILE A 132 -5.06 -4.76 16.82
C ILE A 132 -5.56 -5.28 15.45
N LEU A 133 -5.06 -6.45 15.03
CA LEU A 133 -5.46 -7.04 13.74
C LEU A 133 -6.90 -7.54 13.75
N SER A 134 -7.47 -7.95 14.89
CA SER A 134 -8.85 -8.42 14.98
C SER A 134 -9.86 -7.34 14.58
N VAL A 135 -9.50 -6.05 14.71
CA VAL A 135 -10.34 -4.93 14.24
C VAL A 135 -10.57 -5.02 12.73
N THR A 136 -9.59 -5.46 11.94
CA THR A 136 -9.73 -5.58 10.48
C THR A 136 -10.67 -6.72 10.05
N THR A 137 -10.95 -7.66 10.95
CA THR A 137 -11.87 -8.76 10.68
C THR A 137 -13.34 -8.34 10.83
N PHE A 138 -13.57 -7.21 11.51
CA PHE A 138 -14.93 -6.73 11.70
C PHE A 138 -15.50 -6.18 10.38
N PRO A 139 -16.68 -6.65 9.93
CA PRO A 139 -17.26 -6.19 8.67
C PRO A 139 -17.65 -4.72 8.79
N ALA A 140 -17.12 -3.87 7.91
CA ALA A 140 -17.39 -2.44 7.89
C ALA A 140 -18.90 -2.11 7.79
N ILE A 141 -19.68 -2.94 7.09
CA ILE A 141 -21.13 -2.76 6.97
C ILE A 141 -21.84 -2.86 8.33
N ALA A 142 -21.36 -3.69 9.25
CA ALA A 142 -21.99 -3.86 10.56
C ALA A 142 -21.84 -2.62 11.45
N ILE A 143 -20.80 -1.82 11.25
CA ILE A 143 -20.55 -0.58 12.01
C ILE A 143 -21.12 0.66 11.30
N ALA A 144 -21.46 0.57 10.02
CA ALA A 144 -21.90 1.71 9.22
C ALA A 144 -23.18 2.35 9.79
N ALA A 145 -24.20 1.55 10.12
CA ALA A 145 -25.49 2.06 10.65
C ALA A 145 -25.36 2.72 12.04
N PRO A 146 -24.75 2.11 13.06
CA PRO A 146 -24.55 2.78 14.34
C PRO A 146 -23.64 4.00 14.22
N MET A 147 -22.62 3.97 13.36
CA MET A 147 -21.75 5.10 13.11
C MET A 147 -22.51 6.27 12.48
N PHE A 148 -23.40 6.01 11.52
CA PHE A 148 -24.26 7.04 10.93
C PHE A 148 -25.05 7.79 12.01
N SER A 149 -25.69 7.07 12.95
CA SER A 149 -26.47 7.70 14.03
C SER A 149 -25.60 8.57 14.94
N ILE A 150 -24.44 8.04 15.39
CA ILE A 150 -23.52 8.77 16.25
C ILE A 150 -22.97 10.02 15.53
N TRP A 151 -22.56 9.89 14.25
CA TRP A 151 -22.00 11.00 13.47
C TRP A 151 -23.00 12.14 13.27
N ARG A 152 -24.30 11.79 13.11
CA ARG A 152 -25.35 12.83 13.05
C ARG A 152 -25.50 13.59 14.35
N GLU A 153 -25.44 12.91 15.49
CA GLU A 153 -25.59 13.52 16.81
C GLU A 153 -24.43 14.47 17.13
N ILE A 154 -23.19 14.08 16.79
CA ILE A 154 -21.99 14.88 17.10
C ILE A 154 -21.59 15.85 15.98
N GLY A 155 -22.38 15.94 14.88
CA GLY A 155 -22.14 16.88 13.80
C GLY A 155 -20.97 16.53 12.88
N LEU A 156 -20.53 15.27 12.83
CA LEU A 156 -19.50 14.76 11.93
C LEU A 156 -20.04 14.14 10.65
N TYR A 157 -21.36 13.92 10.56
CA TYR A 157 -21.99 13.44 9.34
C TYR A 157 -21.80 14.42 8.19
N ASP A 158 -21.53 13.92 7.00
CA ASP A 158 -21.31 14.69 5.79
C ASP A 158 -20.15 15.68 5.88
N THR A 159 -19.06 15.26 6.52
CA THR A 159 -17.80 16.04 6.64
C THR A 159 -16.58 15.19 6.29
N LEU A 160 -15.48 15.84 5.86
CA LEU A 160 -14.21 15.14 5.58
C LEU A 160 -13.63 14.48 6.84
N LEU A 161 -13.76 15.14 8.00
CA LEU A 161 -13.32 14.56 9.29
C LEU A 161 -14.15 13.34 9.66
N GLY A 162 -15.43 13.35 9.38
CA GLY A 162 -16.33 12.23 9.56
C GLY A 162 -15.96 10.99 8.74
N LEU A 163 -15.20 11.15 7.66
CA LEU A 163 -14.62 10.05 6.89
C LEU A 163 -13.21 9.67 7.35
N ILE A 164 -12.36 10.64 7.70
CA ILE A 164 -10.98 10.41 8.10
C ILE A 164 -10.91 9.55 9.36
N ILE A 165 -11.74 9.85 10.38
CA ILE A 165 -11.72 9.15 11.67
C ILE A 165 -12.02 7.65 11.53
N PRO A 166 -13.13 7.19 10.90
CA PRO A 166 -13.39 5.77 10.76
C PRO A 166 -12.39 5.07 9.82
N LYS A 167 -11.90 5.75 8.78
CA LYS A 167 -10.87 5.19 7.92
C LYS A 167 -9.56 4.95 8.66
N LEU A 168 -9.20 5.79 9.65
CA LEU A 168 -8.05 5.57 10.53
C LEU A 168 -8.19 4.26 11.34
N THR A 169 -9.40 3.90 11.75
CA THR A 169 -9.64 2.67 12.51
C THR A 169 -9.20 1.42 11.74
N PHE A 170 -9.39 1.41 10.42
CA PHE A 170 -8.96 0.29 9.56
C PHE A 170 -7.53 0.46 9.04
N ALA A 171 -7.07 1.68 8.84
CA ALA A 171 -5.73 1.98 8.36
C ALA A 171 -4.63 1.70 9.40
N LEU A 172 -4.89 2.00 10.67
CA LEU A 172 -3.91 1.84 11.76
C LEU A 172 -3.44 0.39 11.95
N PRO A 173 -4.31 -0.65 12.01
CA PRO A 173 -3.86 -2.02 12.12
C PRO A 173 -2.93 -2.46 11.01
N LEU A 174 -3.26 -2.14 9.77
CA LEU A 174 -2.42 -2.43 8.60
C LEU A 174 -1.05 -1.75 8.72
N ALA A 175 -1.04 -0.46 9.06
CA ALA A 175 0.18 0.32 9.20
C ALA A 175 1.06 -0.21 10.36
N ILE A 176 0.47 -0.49 11.53
CA ILE A 176 1.18 -1.03 12.71
C ILE A 176 1.80 -2.39 12.39
N TYR A 177 1.04 -3.28 11.77
CA TYR A 177 1.52 -4.62 11.41
C TYR A 177 2.72 -4.54 10.46
N THR A 178 2.57 -3.79 9.37
CA THR A 178 3.60 -3.65 8.35
C THR A 178 4.86 -3.00 8.92
N LEU A 179 4.74 -1.87 9.62
CA LEU A 179 5.89 -1.19 10.23
C LEU A 179 6.56 -2.01 11.33
N THR A 180 5.80 -2.80 12.12
CA THR A 180 6.39 -3.69 13.13
C THR A 180 7.33 -4.72 12.49
N SER A 181 6.97 -5.24 11.31
CA SER A 181 7.82 -6.17 10.57
C SER A 181 9.10 -5.50 10.10
N PHE A 182 9.01 -4.31 9.50
CA PHE A 182 10.18 -3.54 9.08
C PHE A 182 11.11 -3.15 10.25
N PHE A 183 10.55 -2.69 11.35
CA PHE A 183 11.38 -2.32 12.51
C PHE A 183 12.08 -3.52 13.15
N LYS A 184 11.52 -4.73 13.07
CA LYS A 184 12.18 -5.95 13.56
C LYS A 184 13.39 -6.36 12.70
N GLU A 185 13.43 -5.99 11.43
CA GLU A 185 14.52 -6.30 10.51
C GLU A 185 15.76 -5.42 10.71
N ILE A 186 15.59 -4.23 11.28
CA ILE A 186 16.71 -3.33 11.59
C ILE A 186 17.55 -3.94 12.73
N PRO A 187 18.87 -4.11 12.58
CA PRO A 187 19.75 -4.64 13.61
C PRO A 187 19.64 -3.86 14.93
N ARG A 188 19.61 -4.57 16.06
CA ARG A 188 19.49 -3.94 17.39
C ARG A 188 20.75 -3.21 17.81
N GLU A 189 21.87 -3.66 17.31
CA GLU A 189 23.21 -3.13 17.56
C GLU A 189 23.33 -1.65 17.21
N LEU A 190 22.57 -1.20 16.21
CA LEU A 190 22.54 0.23 15.81
C LEU A 190 21.85 1.10 16.89
N GLU A 191 20.84 0.57 17.54
CA GLU A 191 20.12 1.25 18.60
C GLU A 191 20.93 1.21 19.91
N GLU A 192 21.57 0.07 20.19
CA GLU A 192 22.46 -0.10 21.36
C GLU A 192 23.68 0.82 21.26
N SER A 193 24.26 0.97 20.08
CA SER A 193 25.36 1.94 19.84
C SER A 193 24.91 3.38 20.14
N ALA A 194 23.70 3.76 19.69
CA ALA A 194 23.18 5.09 20.00
C ALA A 194 22.97 5.31 21.52
N TYR A 195 22.57 4.27 22.27
CA TYR A 195 22.48 4.36 23.73
C TYR A 195 23.83 4.51 24.41
N MET A 196 24.88 3.86 23.87
CA MET A 196 26.26 4.03 24.36
C MET A 196 26.77 5.46 24.13
N ASP A 197 26.31 6.11 23.05
CA ASP A 197 26.58 7.52 22.74
C ASP A 197 25.68 8.50 23.56
N GLY A 198 24.90 7.99 24.53
CA GLY A 198 24.06 8.80 25.40
C GLY A 198 22.69 9.20 24.82
N ALA A 199 22.25 8.59 23.72
CA ALA A 199 20.94 8.87 23.16
C ALA A 199 19.81 8.33 24.05
N THR A 200 18.74 9.12 24.23
CA THR A 200 17.50 8.61 24.83
C THR A 200 16.74 7.72 23.83
N PRO A 201 15.81 6.86 24.27
CA PRO A 201 15.01 6.03 23.36
C PRO A 201 14.31 6.80 22.24
N PHE A 202 13.80 7.99 22.54
CA PHE A 202 13.17 8.86 21.54
C PHE A 202 14.18 9.42 20.54
N VAL A 203 15.40 9.77 20.98
CA VAL A 203 16.48 10.23 20.10
C VAL A 203 16.95 9.10 19.20
N ALA A 204 17.16 7.87 19.75
CA ALA A 204 17.49 6.68 18.97
C ALA A 204 16.40 6.37 17.93
N PHE A 205 15.11 6.39 18.33
CA PHE A 205 14.00 6.23 17.39
C PHE A 205 14.05 7.25 16.27
N ARG A 206 14.17 8.55 16.59
CA ARG A 206 14.06 9.63 15.60
C ARG A 206 15.28 9.72 14.69
N LYS A 207 16.50 9.55 15.25
CA LYS A 207 17.76 9.79 14.52
C LYS A 207 18.36 8.52 13.90
N VAL A 208 18.02 7.34 14.39
CA VAL A 208 18.58 6.07 13.90
C VAL A 208 17.51 5.21 13.24
N ILE A 209 16.48 4.81 13.99
CA ILE A 209 15.51 3.84 13.51
C ILE A 209 14.61 4.41 12.41
N LEU A 210 14.04 5.59 12.60
CA LEU A 210 13.11 6.20 11.64
C LEU A 210 13.73 6.47 10.26
N PRO A 211 14.97 7.01 10.15
CA PRO A 211 15.64 7.17 8.86
C PRO A 211 15.94 5.84 8.15
N LEU A 212 16.34 4.81 8.89
CA LEU A 212 16.59 3.48 8.34
C LEU A 212 15.28 2.79 7.89
N ALA A 213 14.17 3.12 8.52
CA ALA A 213 12.84 2.60 8.20
C ALA A 213 12.14 3.33 7.05
N VAL A 214 12.73 4.38 6.45
CA VAL A 214 12.11 5.15 5.34
C VAL A 214 11.60 4.25 4.20
N PRO A 215 12.29 3.20 3.76
CA PRO A 215 11.74 2.28 2.75
C PRO A 215 10.46 1.57 3.23
N GLY A 216 10.45 1.12 4.49
CA GLY A 216 9.28 0.50 5.11
C GLY A 216 8.10 1.46 5.30
N LEU A 217 8.40 2.71 5.73
CA LEU A 217 7.41 3.78 5.82
C LEU A 217 6.77 4.08 4.45
N ALA A 218 7.59 4.17 3.39
CA ALA A 218 7.10 4.42 2.04
C ALA A 218 6.20 3.28 1.55
N THR A 219 6.59 2.01 1.77
CA THR A 219 5.77 0.85 1.42
C THR A 219 4.44 0.86 2.18
N THR A 220 4.50 1.10 3.49
CA THR A 220 3.28 1.17 4.32
C THR A 220 2.37 2.33 3.91
N ALA A 221 2.95 3.50 3.59
CA ALA A 221 2.21 4.66 3.10
C ALA A 221 1.38 4.32 1.86
N ILE A 222 1.98 3.62 0.90
CA ILE A 222 1.30 3.24 -0.33
C ILE A 222 0.15 2.27 -0.06
N LEU A 223 0.39 1.24 0.76
CA LEU A 223 -0.64 0.26 1.10
C LEU A 223 -1.84 0.91 1.80
N VAL A 224 -1.57 1.79 2.76
CA VAL A 224 -2.60 2.54 3.48
C VAL A 224 -3.32 3.50 2.52
N PHE A 225 -2.59 4.25 1.71
CA PHE A 225 -3.17 5.18 0.74
C PHE A 225 -4.13 4.47 -0.22
N ILE A 226 -3.71 3.34 -0.81
CA ILE A 226 -4.55 2.54 -1.72
C ILE A 226 -5.80 2.04 -1.01
N SER A 227 -5.66 1.55 0.23
CA SER A 227 -6.80 1.08 1.04
C SER A 227 -7.80 2.20 1.31
N VAL A 228 -7.34 3.37 1.72
CA VAL A 228 -8.19 4.54 2.02
C VAL A 228 -8.83 5.12 0.76
N TRP A 229 -8.08 5.17 -0.35
CA TRP A 229 -8.56 5.67 -1.64
C TRP A 229 -9.72 4.86 -2.20
N ASN A 230 -9.63 3.53 -2.11
CA ASN A 230 -10.64 2.62 -2.66
C ASN A 230 -11.82 2.37 -1.71
N GLU A 231 -11.80 2.91 -0.48
CA GLU A 231 -12.86 2.67 0.48
C GLU A 231 -14.14 3.39 0.08
N PHE A 232 -15.20 2.63 -0.16
CA PHE A 232 -16.48 3.09 -0.69
C PHE A 232 -17.62 3.03 0.34
N LEU A 233 -17.66 1.97 1.15
CA LEU A 233 -18.84 1.65 1.96
C LEU A 233 -19.11 2.68 3.05
N LEU A 234 -18.08 3.06 3.81
CA LEU A 234 -18.20 4.10 4.83
C LEU A 234 -18.47 5.45 4.17
N ALA A 235 -17.82 5.71 3.03
CA ALA A 235 -18.00 6.96 2.32
C ALA A 235 -19.44 7.13 1.82
N VAL A 236 -20.05 6.11 1.20
CA VAL A 236 -21.44 6.21 0.72
C VAL A 236 -22.46 6.30 1.85
N THR A 237 -22.11 5.73 3.03
CA THR A 237 -23.01 5.78 4.21
C THR A 237 -22.94 7.11 4.95
N LEU A 238 -21.75 7.73 4.99
CA LEU A 238 -21.47 8.90 5.84
C LEU A 238 -21.43 10.22 5.09
N THR A 239 -21.65 10.23 3.76
CA THR A 239 -21.72 11.46 2.96
C THR A 239 -22.96 11.52 2.10
N THR A 240 -23.50 12.75 1.93
CA THR A 240 -24.64 13.05 1.09
C THR A 240 -24.34 14.16 0.10
N SER A 241 -23.63 15.19 0.54
CA SER A 241 -23.34 16.36 -0.28
C SER A 241 -22.08 16.19 -1.14
N PRO A 242 -21.96 16.91 -2.26
CA PRO A 242 -20.74 16.94 -3.07
C PRO A 242 -19.52 17.46 -2.30
N GLU A 243 -19.72 18.32 -1.28
CA GLU A 243 -18.68 18.96 -0.48
C GLU A 243 -17.84 17.96 0.33
N ALA A 244 -18.45 16.84 0.76
CA ALA A 244 -17.79 15.80 1.53
C ALA A 244 -17.55 14.51 0.76
N ARG A 245 -18.24 14.32 -0.37
CA ARG A 245 -18.23 13.08 -1.16
C ARG A 245 -16.85 12.82 -1.79
N PRO A 246 -16.24 11.63 -1.62
CA PRO A 246 -15.05 11.22 -2.33
C PRO A 246 -15.37 10.60 -3.69
N VAL A 247 -14.36 10.46 -4.55
CA VAL A 247 -14.52 10.00 -5.94
C VAL A 247 -15.20 8.64 -6.10
N PRO A 248 -14.92 7.58 -5.32
CA PRO A 248 -15.60 6.31 -5.49
C PRO A 248 -17.13 6.43 -5.36
N VAL A 249 -17.59 7.31 -4.46
CA VAL A 249 -19.02 7.59 -4.26
C VAL A 249 -19.56 8.49 -5.37
N ALA A 250 -18.80 9.52 -5.77
CA ALA A 250 -19.21 10.42 -6.84
C ALA A 250 -19.44 9.67 -8.16
N ILE A 251 -18.59 8.69 -8.49
CA ILE A 251 -18.76 7.86 -9.69
C ILE A 251 -20.04 7.00 -9.61
N ALA A 252 -20.34 6.44 -8.44
CA ALA A 252 -21.54 5.63 -8.25
C ALA A 252 -22.84 6.42 -8.45
N PHE A 253 -22.80 7.75 -8.22
CA PHE A 253 -23.93 8.66 -8.42
C PHE A 253 -23.81 9.48 -9.72
N PHE A 254 -22.88 9.14 -10.60
CA PHE A 254 -22.74 9.85 -11.88
C PHE A 254 -23.96 9.58 -12.75
N SER A 255 -24.80 10.59 -12.92
CA SER A 255 -26.02 10.53 -13.74
C SER A 255 -25.72 10.96 -15.17
N GLY A 256 -26.42 10.38 -16.14
CA GLY A 256 -26.42 10.86 -17.51
C GLY A 256 -27.13 12.20 -17.65
N THR A 257 -27.08 12.76 -18.84
CA THR A 257 -27.78 14.01 -19.21
C THR A 257 -29.30 13.83 -19.25
N SER A 258 -29.80 12.58 -19.28
CA SER A 258 -31.21 12.23 -19.20
C SER A 258 -31.41 10.94 -18.39
N GLU A 259 -32.63 10.72 -17.86
CA GLU A 259 -32.98 9.51 -17.09
C GLU A 259 -32.84 8.21 -17.90
N PHE A 260 -32.82 8.30 -19.22
CA PHE A 260 -32.68 7.16 -20.14
C PHE A 260 -31.27 6.96 -20.67
N ASP A 261 -30.34 7.87 -20.35
CA ASP A 261 -28.97 7.82 -20.83
C ASP A 261 -28.08 7.19 -19.76
N GLN A 262 -27.59 5.98 -20.01
CA GLN A 262 -26.60 5.36 -19.16
C GLN A 262 -25.23 5.94 -19.52
N PRO A 263 -24.63 6.77 -18.66
CA PRO A 263 -23.36 7.47 -18.97
C PRO A 263 -22.15 6.55 -18.88
N LEU A 264 -22.24 5.34 -19.47
CA LEU A 264 -21.18 4.32 -19.38
C LEU A 264 -19.84 4.82 -19.89
N GLY A 265 -19.84 5.61 -20.96
CA GLY A 265 -18.61 6.24 -21.47
C GLY A 265 -18.00 7.21 -20.48
N THR A 266 -18.81 8.07 -19.88
CA THR A 266 -18.38 9.08 -18.91
C THR A 266 -17.96 8.45 -17.58
N ILE A 267 -18.70 7.44 -17.09
CA ILE A 267 -18.33 6.64 -15.90
C ILE A 267 -16.98 5.93 -16.14
N SER A 268 -16.80 5.37 -17.34
CA SER A 268 -15.55 4.72 -17.72
C SER A 268 -14.40 5.71 -17.78
N ALA A 269 -14.61 6.90 -18.36
CA ALA A 269 -13.60 7.97 -18.40
C ALA A 269 -13.24 8.45 -16.98
N ALA A 270 -14.23 8.68 -16.12
CA ALA A 270 -14.00 9.03 -14.71
C ALA A 270 -13.20 7.93 -14.00
N SER A 271 -13.53 6.65 -14.21
CA SER A 271 -12.82 5.52 -13.63
C SER A 271 -11.37 5.40 -14.12
N VAL A 272 -11.09 5.71 -15.40
CA VAL A 272 -9.72 5.81 -15.91
C VAL A 272 -8.96 6.94 -15.20
N ILE A 273 -9.56 8.14 -15.10
CA ILE A 273 -8.93 9.30 -14.46
C ILE A 273 -8.52 8.99 -13.02
N ILE A 274 -9.38 8.37 -12.23
CA ILE A 274 -9.08 8.07 -10.82
C ILE A 274 -8.08 6.92 -10.64
N THR A 275 -7.94 6.05 -11.65
CA THR A 275 -6.96 4.96 -11.63
C THR A 275 -5.55 5.48 -11.93
N VAL A 276 -5.40 6.51 -12.74
CA VAL A 276 -4.10 7.07 -13.13
C VAL A 276 -3.22 7.46 -11.93
N PRO A 277 -3.69 8.23 -10.92
CA PRO A 277 -2.87 8.56 -9.76
C PRO A 277 -2.37 7.33 -9.00
N LEU A 278 -3.21 6.29 -8.85
CA LEU A 278 -2.82 5.04 -8.19
C LEU A 278 -1.77 4.28 -8.98
N VAL A 279 -1.95 4.19 -10.30
CA VAL A 279 -0.98 3.52 -11.19
C VAL A 279 0.37 4.25 -11.14
N ILE A 280 0.38 5.59 -11.22
CA ILE A 280 1.60 6.39 -11.10
C ILE A 280 2.25 6.15 -9.74
N LEU A 281 1.50 6.18 -8.64
CA LEU A 281 2.00 5.93 -7.29
C LEU A 281 2.67 4.53 -7.20
N VAL A 282 2.01 3.50 -7.71
CA VAL A 282 2.52 2.13 -7.71
C VAL A 282 3.78 2.01 -8.57
N LEU A 283 3.79 2.56 -9.80
CA LEU A 283 4.94 2.51 -10.70
C LEU A 283 6.17 3.23 -10.13
N VAL A 284 5.99 4.38 -9.50
CA VAL A 284 7.09 5.11 -8.85
C VAL A 284 7.65 4.32 -7.66
N CYS A 285 6.77 3.65 -6.92
CA CYS A 285 7.11 3.02 -5.66
C CYS A 285 7.31 1.50 -5.74
N GLN A 286 7.08 0.85 -6.90
CA GLN A 286 7.12 -0.61 -7.08
C GLN A 286 8.40 -1.28 -6.56
N LYS A 287 9.57 -0.64 -6.77
CA LYS A 287 10.85 -1.17 -6.27
C LYS A 287 10.90 -1.26 -4.75
N ARG A 288 10.23 -0.34 -4.04
CA ARG A 288 10.17 -0.32 -2.57
C ARG A 288 9.14 -1.31 -2.05
N ILE A 289 8.02 -1.49 -2.77
CA ILE A 289 6.98 -2.47 -2.42
C ILE A 289 7.55 -3.89 -2.49
N VAL A 290 8.22 -4.24 -3.60
CA VAL A 290 8.78 -5.58 -3.81
C VAL A 290 9.85 -5.90 -2.77
N SER A 291 10.75 -4.96 -2.46
CA SER A 291 11.78 -5.17 -1.43
C SER A 291 11.17 -5.38 -0.03
N GLY A 292 10.08 -4.68 0.29
CA GLY A 292 9.40 -4.82 1.57
C GLY A 292 8.61 -6.12 1.73
N MET A 293 8.01 -6.63 0.65
CA MET A 293 7.26 -7.89 0.69
C MET A 293 8.18 -9.12 0.72
N THR A 294 9.34 -9.05 0.08
CA THR A 294 10.31 -10.16 0.03
C THR A 294 11.12 -10.30 1.32
N ALA A 295 11.33 -9.22 2.07
CA ALA A 295 12.02 -9.26 3.36
C ALA A 295 11.29 -10.16 4.38
N GLY A 296 9.95 -10.21 4.36
CA GLY A 296 9.14 -11.10 5.20
C GLY A 296 9.08 -12.56 4.73
N ALA A 297 9.34 -12.84 3.45
CA ALA A 297 9.18 -14.17 2.84
C ALA A 297 10.46 -15.03 2.86
N VAL A 298 11.63 -14.46 3.11
CA VAL A 298 12.94 -15.16 3.02
C VAL A 298 13.37 -15.77 4.37
N LYS A 299 12.55 -15.73 5.42
CA LYS A 299 12.79 -16.44 6.68
C LYS A 299 11.99 -17.74 6.71
N GLY A 300 12.35 -18.67 5.83
CA GLY A 300 11.95 -20.07 5.84
C GLY A 300 13.17 -20.93 5.61
#